data_c1ff3767e8a8ce54b64df58bf8d3506f
#
_entry.id   c1ff3767e8a8ce54b64df58bf8d3506f
#
_cell.length_a   1.000
_cell.length_b   1.000
_cell.length_c   1.000
_cell.angle_alpha   90.00
_cell.angle_beta   90.00
_cell.angle_gamma   90.00
#
_symmetry.space_group_name_H-M   'P 1'
#
loop_
_entity.id
_entity.type
_entity.pdbx_description
1 polymer ?
#
loop_
_entity_poly.entity_id
_entity_poly.type
_entity_poly.pdbx_seq_one_letter_code
_entity_poly.pdbx_strand_id
1 'polypeptide(L)'
;MNDSKLLKFVGNHIRNFRQLQGLSQENFAFMCDLDRTYISDIERGKRNVSLINLDIIATALKIPLYKLFLNIPNKNLKLDFESQKTYKINNCFQIDCGFSLNAKDIAHSALITSIQLEELPFSLFDNIDLKSLSGIIGAFFIANLADKANAIVNPIEKGHPDIIPIYGKDATEKELRHFPVGLEIKCTVGNLKKDSFSNIGQQRLKNITGLTWQAHHREVTSLMGLVIDFSGNIINDKKYPIITGAFYSNQLNTNDWGKISGITGRNTKVTGMLVSGKKKMGKGWVILLNKKDYILKYKSIFKFNTH
;
A
#
# COMPACT_ATOMS: atom_id res chain seq x y z
N MET A 1 19.06 -4.55 21.58
CA MET A 1 18.87 -5.93 21.03
C MET A 1 20.14 -6.67 21.39
N ASN A 2 20.07 -7.89 21.97
CA ASN A 2 21.27 -8.65 22.34
C ASN A 2 21.97 -9.13 21.05
N ASP A 3 23.31 -9.08 20.97
CA ASP A 3 24.11 -9.39 19.77
C ASP A 3 23.74 -10.72 19.14
N SER A 4 23.46 -11.76 19.94
CA SER A 4 23.07 -13.08 19.44
C SER A 4 21.70 -13.09 18.71
N LYS A 5 20.79 -12.17 19.07
CA LYS A 5 19.49 -12.03 18.38
C LYS A 5 19.65 -11.34 17.03
N LEU A 6 20.54 -10.34 16.94
CA LEU A 6 20.85 -9.65 15.69
C LEU A 6 21.50 -10.58 14.69
N LEU A 7 22.52 -11.34 15.12
CA LEU A 7 23.19 -12.29 14.25
C LEU A 7 22.27 -13.37 13.71
N LYS A 8 21.40 -13.93 14.56
CA LYS A 8 20.38 -14.89 14.13
C LYS A 8 19.38 -14.30 13.15
N PHE A 9 18.99 -13.04 13.36
CA PHE A 9 18.07 -12.34 12.49
C PHE A 9 18.67 -12.18 11.08
N VAL A 10 19.85 -11.61 10.96
CA VAL A 10 20.55 -11.41 9.68
C VAL A 10 20.86 -12.75 9.01
N GLY A 11 21.33 -13.73 9.77
CA GLY A 11 21.64 -15.07 9.24
C GLY A 11 20.41 -15.77 8.67
N ASN A 12 19.26 -15.68 9.34
CA ASN A 12 17.99 -16.22 8.81
C ASN A 12 17.56 -15.53 7.53
N HIS A 13 17.80 -14.22 7.39
CA HIS A 13 17.48 -13.48 6.17
C HIS A 13 18.33 -13.96 4.99
N ILE A 14 19.62 -14.06 5.19
CA ILE A 14 20.56 -14.58 4.18
C ILE A 14 20.13 -15.98 3.73
N ARG A 15 19.85 -16.87 4.68
CA ARG A 15 19.37 -18.22 4.40
C ARG A 15 18.07 -18.22 3.57
N ASN A 16 17.12 -17.38 3.94
CA ASN A 16 15.83 -17.30 3.27
C ASN A 16 15.98 -16.81 1.83
N PHE A 17 16.76 -15.73 1.58
CA PHE A 17 17.02 -15.23 0.24
C PHE A 17 17.74 -16.26 -0.62
N ARG A 18 18.73 -16.96 -0.06
CA ARG A 18 19.41 -18.07 -0.75
C ARG A 18 18.43 -19.17 -1.16
N GLN A 19 17.58 -19.61 -0.23
CA GLN A 19 16.59 -20.68 -0.48
C GLN A 19 15.55 -20.26 -1.53
N LEU A 20 15.10 -19.01 -1.51
CA LEU A 20 14.17 -18.47 -2.51
C LEU A 20 14.76 -18.51 -3.93
N GLN A 21 16.08 -18.44 -4.06
CA GLN A 21 16.79 -18.56 -5.34
C GLN A 21 17.17 -20.01 -5.69
N GLY A 22 16.74 -20.99 -4.89
CA GLY A 22 17.05 -22.40 -5.11
C GLY A 22 18.53 -22.76 -4.92
N LEU A 23 19.34 -21.88 -4.28
CA LEU A 23 20.77 -22.08 -4.12
C LEU A 23 21.10 -23.00 -2.94
N SER A 24 21.98 -23.98 -3.14
CA SER A 24 22.62 -24.72 -2.04
C SER A 24 23.59 -23.82 -1.29
N GLN A 25 23.93 -24.16 -0.04
CA GLN A 25 24.99 -23.43 0.70
C GLN A 25 26.34 -23.44 -0.02
N GLU A 26 26.64 -24.51 -0.73
CA GLU A 26 27.88 -24.70 -1.49
C GLU A 26 27.95 -23.78 -2.71
N ASN A 27 26.89 -23.78 -3.52
CA ASN A 27 26.81 -22.88 -4.69
C ASN A 27 26.80 -21.42 -4.27
N PHE A 28 26.11 -21.11 -3.19
CA PHE A 28 26.06 -19.73 -2.69
C PHE A 28 27.39 -19.26 -2.13
N ALA A 29 28.10 -20.12 -1.40
CA ALA A 29 29.46 -19.85 -0.91
C ALA A 29 30.43 -19.59 -2.07
N PHE A 30 30.36 -20.41 -3.13
CA PHE A 30 31.13 -20.22 -4.35
C PHE A 30 30.85 -18.88 -5.03
N MET A 31 29.56 -18.48 -5.14
CA MET A 31 29.17 -17.18 -5.71
C MET A 31 29.69 -15.98 -4.89
N CYS A 32 29.86 -16.15 -3.58
CA CYS A 32 30.35 -15.12 -2.68
C CYS A 32 31.88 -15.11 -2.54
N ASP A 33 32.58 -16.06 -3.13
CA ASP A 33 34.01 -16.33 -2.86
C ASP A 33 34.32 -16.48 -1.34
N LEU A 34 33.39 -17.19 -0.65
CA LEU A 34 33.47 -17.45 0.79
C LEU A 34 33.42 -18.97 1.06
N ASP A 35 33.98 -19.38 2.19
CA ASP A 35 33.94 -20.78 2.63
C ASP A 35 32.47 -21.21 2.96
N ARG A 36 32.11 -22.45 2.59
CA ARG A 36 30.78 -23.03 2.88
C ARG A 36 30.47 -23.07 4.38
N THR A 37 31.48 -23.38 5.20
CA THR A 37 31.32 -23.42 6.67
C THR A 37 31.08 -22.02 7.22
N TYR A 38 31.70 -21.00 6.63
CA TYR A 38 31.48 -19.60 6.97
C TYR A 38 30.04 -19.18 6.67
N ILE A 39 29.52 -19.48 5.47
CA ILE A 39 28.11 -19.24 5.11
C ILE A 39 27.16 -19.96 6.06
N SER A 40 27.43 -21.23 6.37
CA SER A 40 26.64 -22.02 7.31
C SER A 40 26.60 -21.42 8.73
N ASP A 41 27.73 -20.90 9.20
CA ASP A 41 27.81 -20.24 10.51
C ASP A 41 27.10 -18.89 10.53
N ILE A 42 27.16 -18.13 9.44
CA ILE A 42 26.39 -16.89 9.27
C ILE A 42 24.89 -17.20 9.35
N GLU A 43 24.40 -18.15 8.56
CA GLU A 43 22.99 -18.52 8.51
C GLU A 43 22.45 -19.02 9.86
N ARG A 44 23.33 -19.59 10.70
CA ARG A 44 22.99 -20.00 12.08
C ARG A 44 23.11 -18.88 13.11
N GLY A 45 23.57 -17.70 12.69
CA GLY A 45 23.82 -16.57 13.59
C GLY A 45 24.97 -16.78 14.57
N LYS A 46 25.95 -17.60 14.20
CA LYS A 46 27.14 -17.90 14.99
C LYS A 46 28.35 -17.01 14.69
N ARG A 47 28.28 -16.25 13.59
CA ARG A 47 29.35 -15.37 13.12
C ARG A 47 28.91 -13.92 13.09
N ASN A 48 29.78 -13.04 13.57
CA ASN A 48 29.70 -11.62 13.30
C ASN A 48 30.28 -11.36 11.91
N VAL A 49 29.45 -10.90 10.99
CA VAL A 49 29.78 -10.70 9.58
C VAL A 49 30.24 -9.27 9.38
N SER A 50 31.36 -9.06 8.72
CA SER A 50 31.79 -7.71 8.34
C SER A 50 30.83 -7.07 7.34
N LEU A 51 30.76 -5.73 7.30
CA LEU A 51 29.98 -4.99 6.30
C LEU A 51 30.41 -5.35 4.88
N ILE A 52 31.69 -5.59 4.63
CA ILE A 52 32.21 -5.99 3.32
C ILE A 52 31.61 -7.34 2.91
N ASN A 53 31.64 -8.34 3.80
CA ASN A 53 31.07 -9.64 3.49
C ASN A 53 29.54 -9.60 3.35
N LEU A 54 28.85 -8.72 4.09
CA LEU A 54 27.41 -8.51 3.91
C LEU A 54 27.08 -7.91 2.54
N ASP A 55 27.92 -7.01 2.03
CA ASP A 55 27.76 -6.42 0.70
C ASP A 55 28.04 -7.45 -0.40
N ILE A 56 29.08 -8.28 -0.27
CA ILE A 56 29.36 -9.42 -1.16
C ILE A 56 28.16 -10.38 -1.19
N ILE A 57 27.63 -10.75 -0.04
CA ILE A 57 26.47 -11.63 0.13
C ILE A 57 25.22 -11.01 -0.53
N ALA A 58 24.96 -9.72 -0.31
CA ALA A 58 23.83 -9.03 -0.90
C ALA A 58 23.94 -8.96 -2.43
N THR A 59 25.13 -8.68 -2.94
CA THR A 59 25.44 -8.66 -4.38
C THR A 59 25.23 -10.04 -5.02
N ALA A 60 25.73 -11.12 -4.40
CA ALA A 60 25.52 -12.48 -4.87
C ALA A 60 24.02 -12.88 -4.87
N LEU A 61 23.25 -12.38 -3.91
CA LEU A 61 21.79 -12.53 -3.83
C LEU A 61 21.03 -11.58 -4.77
N LYS A 62 21.69 -10.69 -5.48
CA LYS A 62 21.10 -9.65 -6.36
C LYS A 62 20.07 -8.79 -5.63
N ILE A 63 20.34 -8.44 -4.38
CA ILE A 63 19.50 -7.57 -3.56
C ILE A 63 20.32 -6.39 -3.01
N PRO A 64 19.71 -5.22 -2.79
CA PRO A 64 20.36 -4.14 -2.05
C PRO A 64 20.71 -4.57 -0.62
N LEU A 65 21.87 -4.15 -0.11
CA LEU A 65 22.39 -4.52 1.22
C LEU A 65 21.36 -4.31 2.35
N TYR A 66 20.60 -3.21 2.31
CA TYR A 66 19.59 -2.92 3.33
C TYR A 66 18.51 -4.00 3.44
N LYS A 67 18.24 -4.78 2.37
CA LYS A 67 17.26 -5.89 2.41
C LYS A 67 17.67 -7.02 3.34
N LEU A 68 18.93 -7.18 3.66
CA LEU A 68 19.39 -8.14 4.67
C LEU A 68 18.93 -7.78 6.10
N PHE A 69 18.60 -6.51 6.33
CA PHE A 69 18.17 -5.98 7.63
C PHE A 69 16.65 -5.74 7.69
N LEU A 70 15.95 -5.83 6.57
CA LEU A 70 14.49 -5.74 6.54
C LEU A 70 13.85 -7.09 6.92
N ASN A 71 12.76 -7.04 7.66
CA ASN A 71 11.98 -8.21 8.08
C ASN A 71 11.27 -8.91 6.88
N ILE A 72 11.98 -9.71 6.07
CA ILE A 72 11.47 -10.45 4.91
C ILE A 72 11.99 -11.90 5.00
N PRO A 73 11.39 -12.91 4.52
CA PRO A 73 10.19 -13.29 3.77
C PRO A 73 9.20 -14.19 4.52
N ASN A 74 9.47 -14.64 5.77
CA ASN A 74 8.43 -15.27 6.61
C ASN A 74 7.32 -14.25 6.98
N LYS A 75 7.59 -12.97 6.75
CA LYS A 75 6.64 -11.87 6.92
C LYS A 75 5.51 -11.93 5.89
N ASN A 76 5.73 -12.41 4.66
CA ASN A 76 4.67 -12.42 3.66
C ASN A 76 3.56 -13.42 4.00
N LEU A 77 3.86 -14.64 4.42
CA LEU A 77 2.84 -15.58 4.90
C LEU A 77 2.17 -15.09 6.19
N LYS A 78 2.94 -14.54 7.13
CA LYS A 78 2.40 -13.94 8.35
C LYS A 78 1.59 -12.68 8.04
N LEU A 79 2.06 -11.82 7.15
CA LEU A 79 1.36 -10.62 6.71
C LEU A 79 0.10 -10.95 5.91
N ASP A 80 0.11 -11.97 5.06
CA ASP A 80 -1.09 -12.43 4.36
C ASP A 80 -2.14 -12.95 5.34
N PHE A 81 -1.75 -13.69 6.37
CA PHE A 81 -2.64 -14.15 7.43
C PHE A 81 -3.15 -12.99 8.30
N GLU A 82 -2.27 -12.08 8.72
CA GLU A 82 -2.65 -10.89 9.50
C GLU A 82 -3.53 -9.93 8.68
N SER A 83 -3.30 -9.81 7.37
CA SER A 83 -4.14 -8.98 6.51
C SER A 83 -5.57 -9.53 6.41
N GLN A 84 -5.73 -10.85 6.37
CA GLN A 84 -7.05 -11.52 6.37
C GLN A 84 -7.78 -11.41 7.71
N LYS A 85 -7.07 -11.24 8.82
CA LYS A 85 -7.67 -10.92 10.13
C LYS A 85 -8.04 -9.45 10.23
N THR A 86 -7.17 -8.58 9.74
CA THR A 86 -7.33 -7.12 9.80
C THR A 86 -8.45 -6.64 8.90
N TYR A 87 -8.62 -7.28 7.75
CA TYR A 87 -9.62 -6.87 6.76
C TYR A 87 -10.63 -7.97 6.44
N LYS A 88 -11.89 -7.58 6.31
CA LYS A 88 -12.89 -8.38 5.59
C LYS A 88 -12.60 -8.22 4.10
N ILE A 89 -12.42 -9.33 3.39
CA ILE A 89 -11.95 -9.40 2.00
C ILE A 89 -13.09 -9.84 1.09
N ASN A 90 -13.26 -9.17 -0.03
CA ASN A 90 -14.16 -9.62 -1.10
C ASN A 90 -13.42 -10.64 -1.99
N ASN A 91 -13.59 -11.91 -1.73
CA ASN A 91 -12.91 -12.98 -2.46
C ASN A 91 -13.29 -13.07 -3.96
N CYS A 92 -14.41 -12.45 -4.36
CA CYS A 92 -14.82 -12.39 -5.77
C CYS A 92 -14.13 -11.25 -6.54
N PHE A 93 -13.37 -10.37 -5.84
CA PHE A 93 -12.69 -9.27 -6.49
C PHE A 93 -11.42 -9.75 -7.17
N GLN A 94 -11.39 -9.57 -8.47
CA GLN A 94 -10.22 -9.76 -9.31
C GLN A 94 -10.28 -8.79 -10.48
N ILE A 95 -9.17 -8.15 -10.79
CA ILE A 95 -9.05 -7.23 -11.94
C ILE A 95 -7.77 -7.54 -12.71
N ASP A 96 -7.82 -7.23 -14.00
CA ASP A 96 -6.65 -7.12 -14.87
C ASP A 96 -6.60 -5.69 -15.42
N CYS A 97 -5.49 -5.03 -15.16
CA CYS A 97 -5.21 -3.67 -15.61
C CYS A 97 -3.80 -3.60 -16.26
N GLY A 98 -3.45 -4.65 -17.02
CA GLY A 98 -2.11 -4.89 -17.54
C GLY A 98 -1.22 -5.66 -16.57
N PHE A 99 -1.74 -5.92 -15.37
CA PHE A 99 -1.25 -6.83 -14.34
C PHE A 99 -2.44 -7.29 -13.50
N SER A 100 -2.40 -8.54 -13.05
CA SER A 100 -3.51 -9.13 -12.28
C SER A 100 -3.42 -8.75 -10.81
N LEU A 101 -4.56 -8.40 -10.21
CA LEU A 101 -4.74 -8.11 -8.78
C LEU A 101 -6.00 -8.77 -8.24
N ASN A 102 -5.92 -9.25 -7.02
CA ASN A 102 -7.06 -9.73 -6.24
C ASN A 102 -7.17 -8.97 -4.90
N ALA A 103 -8.26 -9.20 -4.18
CA ALA A 103 -8.50 -8.48 -2.93
C ALA A 103 -7.48 -8.79 -1.81
N LYS A 104 -6.80 -9.94 -1.86
CA LYS A 104 -5.74 -10.27 -0.88
C LYS A 104 -4.50 -9.42 -1.12
N ASP A 105 -4.16 -9.13 -2.38
CA ASP A 105 -3.05 -8.23 -2.72
C ASP A 105 -3.31 -6.81 -2.20
N ILE A 106 -4.55 -6.34 -2.33
CA ILE A 106 -4.98 -5.04 -1.78
C ILE A 106 -4.92 -5.04 -0.25
N ALA A 107 -5.40 -6.10 0.42
CA ALA A 107 -5.35 -6.22 1.88
C ALA A 107 -3.92 -6.27 2.41
N HIS A 108 -3.05 -7.01 1.74
CA HIS A 108 -1.63 -7.11 2.06
C HIS A 108 -0.94 -5.74 1.96
N SER A 109 -1.10 -5.05 0.84
CA SER A 109 -0.51 -3.73 0.62
C SER A 109 -1.04 -2.68 1.61
N ALA A 110 -2.33 -2.74 1.95
CA ALA A 110 -2.93 -1.87 2.96
C ALA A 110 -2.35 -2.13 4.37
N LEU A 111 -2.10 -3.39 4.73
CA LEU A 111 -1.48 -3.73 6.01
C LEU A 111 -0.03 -3.27 6.08
N ILE A 112 0.77 -3.52 5.04
CA ILE A 112 2.17 -3.05 4.99
C ILE A 112 2.23 -1.53 5.09
N THR A 113 1.38 -0.82 4.37
CA THR A 113 1.27 0.63 4.45
C THR A 113 1.03 1.08 5.89
N SER A 114 0.10 0.44 6.61
CA SER A 114 -0.18 0.78 8.01
C SER A 114 1.03 0.54 8.93
N ILE A 115 1.76 -0.55 8.72
CA ILE A 115 2.98 -0.85 9.49
C ILE A 115 4.06 0.20 9.22
N GLN A 116 4.26 0.61 7.98
CA GLN A 116 5.24 1.65 7.63
C GLN A 116 4.87 3.02 8.22
N LEU A 117 3.58 3.35 8.28
CA LEU A 117 3.11 4.58 8.91
C LEU A 117 3.38 4.59 10.42
N GLU A 118 3.36 3.44 11.09
CA GLU A 118 3.68 3.31 12.52
C GLU A 118 5.17 3.51 12.82
N GLU A 119 6.05 3.41 11.82
CA GLU A 119 7.48 3.72 11.93
C GLU A 119 7.76 5.24 11.88
N LEU A 120 6.80 6.04 11.42
CA LEU A 120 6.92 7.48 11.35
C LEU A 120 6.61 8.12 12.72
N PRO A 121 7.26 9.26 13.05
CA PRO A 121 6.95 9.99 14.30
C PRO A 121 5.48 10.40 14.34
N PHE A 122 4.78 10.11 15.46
CA PHE A 122 3.36 10.46 15.56
C PHE A 122 3.11 11.98 15.47
N SER A 123 4.08 12.80 15.89
CA SER A 123 4.01 14.25 15.74
C SER A 123 3.78 14.74 14.31
N LEU A 124 4.16 13.94 13.30
CA LEU A 124 3.82 14.23 11.92
C LEU A 124 2.30 14.25 11.72
N PHE A 125 1.60 13.29 12.31
CA PHE A 125 0.15 13.13 12.15
C PHE A 125 -0.68 14.12 12.98
N ASP A 126 -0.09 14.67 14.03
CA ASP A 126 -0.73 15.73 14.83
C ASP A 126 -0.81 17.07 14.07
N ASN A 127 0.13 17.32 13.17
CA ASN A 127 0.30 18.63 12.53
C ASN A 127 0.02 18.64 11.02
N ILE A 128 -0.13 17.49 10.40
CA ILE A 128 -0.36 17.38 8.95
C ILE A 128 -1.84 17.61 8.61
N ASP A 129 -2.10 18.34 7.55
CA ASP A 129 -3.45 18.42 7.01
C ASP A 129 -3.88 17.10 6.33
N LEU A 130 -5.19 16.85 6.30
CA LEU A 130 -5.75 15.59 5.78
C LEU A 130 -5.49 15.35 4.29
N LYS A 131 -5.25 16.42 3.50
CA LYS A 131 -4.92 16.29 2.08
C LYS A 131 -3.49 15.76 1.92
N SER A 132 -2.54 16.36 2.64
CA SER A 132 -1.14 15.93 2.64
C SER A 132 -0.99 14.52 3.23
N LEU A 133 -1.73 14.21 4.30
CA LEU A 133 -1.81 12.86 4.86
C LEU A 133 -2.31 11.84 3.82
N SER A 134 -3.36 12.17 3.08
CA SER A 134 -3.88 11.30 2.01
C SER A 134 -2.85 11.05 0.91
N GLY A 135 -2.03 12.06 0.60
CA GLY A 135 -0.91 11.93 -0.35
C GLY A 135 0.16 10.97 0.14
N ILE A 136 0.59 11.10 1.41
CA ILE A 136 1.60 10.21 2.01
C ILE A 136 1.10 8.76 2.02
N ILE A 137 -0.11 8.51 2.51
CA ILE A 137 -0.68 7.15 2.58
C ILE A 137 -0.87 6.57 1.18
N GLY A 138 -1.33 7.39 0.23
CA GLY A 138 -1.45 7.02 -1.17
C GLY A 138 -0.11 6.57 -1.76
N ALA A 139 0.96 7.34 -1.54
CA ALA A 139 2.29 7.02 -2.05
C ALA A 139 2.84 5.69 -1.48
N PHE A 140 2.73 5.46 -0.17
CA PHE A 140 3.11 4.18 0.44
C PHE A 140 2.30 3.02 -0.12
N PHE A 141 0.98 3.17 -0.23
CA PHE A 141 0.11 2.12 -0.75
C PHE A 141 0.41 1.80 -2.22
N ILE A 142 0.59 2.82 -3.05
CA ILE A 142 0.94 2.69 -4.47
C ILE A 142 2.24 1.92 -4.64
N ALA A 143 3.28 2.27 -3.88
CA ALA A 143 4.57 1.58 -3.94
C ALA A 143 4.46 0.11 -3.51
N ASN A 144 3.78 -0.16 -2.39
CA ASN A 144 3.57 -1.52 -1.88
C ASN A 144 2.74 -2.39 -2.84
N LEU A 145 1.73 -1.80 -3.47
CA LEU A 145 0.88 -2.52 -4.41
C LEU A 145 1.60 -2.79 -5.74
N ALA A 146 2.38 -1.85 -6.23
CA ALA A 146 3.19 -2.03 -7.43
C ALA A 146 4.21 -3.17 -7.26
N ASP A 147 4.91 -3.21 -6.11
CA ASP A 147 5.84 -4.30 -5.76
C ASP A 147 5.11 -5.66 -5.69
N LYS A 148 3.95 -5.70 -5.02
CA LYS A 148 3.14 -6.93 -4.90
C LYS A 148 2.62 -7.44 -6.25
N ALA A 149 2.28 -6.53 -7.15
CA ALA A 149 1.71 -6.83 -8.48
C ALA A 149 2.77 -7.11 -9.56
N ASN A 150 4.06 -7.01 -9.23
CA ASN A 150 5.15 -7.00 -10.22
C ASN A 150 4.91 -5.95 -11.32
N ALA A 151 4.48 -4.77 -10.91
CA ALA A 151 4.21 -3.59 -11.71
C ALA A 151 5.14 -2.44 -11.27
N ILE A 152 5.03 -1.28 -11.89
CA ILE A 152 5.81 -0.10 -11.51
C ILE A 152 4.91 1.08 -11.16
N VAL A 153 5.35 1.91 -10.24
CA VAL A 153 4.78 3.24 -10.03
C VAL A 153 5.09 4.07 -11.28
N ASN A 154 4.12 4.83 -11.77
CA ASN A 154 4.34 5.71 -12.91
C ASN A 154 5.48 6.68 -12.58
N PRO A 155 6.59 6.68 -13.34
CA PRO A 155 7.82 7.35 -12.95
C PRO A 155 7.80 8.87 -13.09
N ILE A 156 6.76 9.44 -13.72
CA ILE A 156 6.69 10.88 -13.93
C ILE A 156 5.69 11.57 -12.99
N GLU A 157 6.00 12.77 -12.57
CA GLU A 157 5.06 13.62 -11.83
C GLU A 157 3.79 13.87 -12.66
N LYS A 158 2.63 13.64 -12.07
CA LYS A 158 1.31 13.74 -12.74
C LYS A 158 1.12 12.77 -13.91
N GLY A 159 1.87 11.67 -13.93
CA GLY A 159 1.58 10.54 -14.82
C GLY A 159 0.31 9.83 -14.37
N HIS A 160 -0.46 9.35 -15.34
CA HIS A 160 -1.70 8.61 -15.10
C HIS A 160 -1.72 7.34 -15.96
N PRO A 161 -2.18 6.21 -15.40
CA PRO A 161 -2.54 5.97 -13.99
C PRO A 161 -1.32 5.89 -13.05
N ASP A 162 -1.58 5.83 -11.73
CA ASP A 162 -0.54 5.83 -10.68
C ASP A 162 0.36 4.58 -10.72
N ILE A 163 -0.20 3.41 -11.07
CA ILE A 163 0.54 2.15 -11.25
C ILE A 163 0.34 1.67 -12.68
N ILE A 164 1.43 1.31 -13.35
CA ILE A 164 1.44 0.84 -14.73
C ILE A 164 2.17 -0.51 -14.84
N PRO A 165 1.90 -1.30 -15.90
CA PRO A 165 2.64 -2.55 -16.12
C PRO A 165 4.14 -2.32 -16.27
N ILE A 166 4.93 -3.34 -15.91
CA ILE A 166 6.40 -3.26 -15.93
C ILE A 166 6.99 -2.89 -17.28
N TYR A 167 6.32 -3.24 -18.39
CA TYR A 167 6.76 -2.85 -19.73
C TYR A 167 6.63 -1.36 -20.01
N GLY A 168 5.88 -0.62 -19.18
CA GLY A 168 5.78 0.84 -19.25
C GLY A 168 7.05 1.58 -18.81
N LYS A 169 8.04 0.89 -18.25
CA LYS A 169 9.32 1.48 -17.80
C LYS A 169 10.10 2.17 -18.93
N ASP A 170 9.94 1.67 -20.18
CA ASP A 170 10.64 2.15 -21.35
C ASP A 170 9.79 3.15 -22.18
N ALA A 171 8.60 3.53 -21.66
CA ALA A 171 7.71 4.47 -22.33
C ALA A 171 8.24 5.92 -22.24
N THR A 172 7.89 6.73 -23.23
CA THR A 172 8.24 8.15 -23.24
C THR A 172 7.44 8.94 -22.21
N GLU A 173 7.94 10.11 -21.80
CA GLU A 173 7.21 11.00 -20.87
C GLU A 173 5.80 11.33 -21.38
N LYS A 174 5.63 11.52 -22.69
CA LYS A 174 4.33 11.80 -23.31
C LYS A 174 3.34 10.64 -23.14
N GLU A 175 3.80 9.41 -23.30
CA GLU A 175 2.99 8.21 -23.10
C GLU A 175 2.67 8.00 -21.60
N LEU A 176 3.64 8.24 -20.72
CA LEU A 176 3.46 8.09 -19.27
C LEU A 176 2.47 9.08 -18.68
N ARG A 177 2.24 10.24 -19.32
CA ARG A 177 1.21 11.21 -18.88
C ARG A 177 -0.20 10.65 -18.94
N HIS A 178 -0.48 9.74 -19.89
CA HIS A 178 -1.77 9.08 -20.09
C HIS A 178 -1.53 7.66 -20.58
N PHE A 179 -0.93 6.83 -19.73
CA PHE A 179 -0.63 5.45 -20.10
C PHE A 179 -1.94 4.66 -20.26
N PRO A 180 -2.09 3.83 -21.32
CA PRO A 180 -3.41 3.30 -21.71
C PRO A 180 -3.98 2.27 -20.73
N VAL A 181 -3.14 1.63 -19.94
CA VAL A 181 -3.54 0.60 -18.97
C VAL A 181 -2.85 0.81 -17.63
N GLY A 182 -3.49 0.42 -16.54
CA GLY A 182 -2.95 0.56 -15.19
C GLY A 182 -4.03 0.83 -14.17
N LEU A 183 -3.63 1.22 -12.97
CA LEU A 183 -4.52 1.46 -11.85
C LEU A 183 -4.33 2.86 -11.28
N GLU A 184 -5.39 3.64 -11.34
CA GLU A 184 -5.46 4.94 -10.67
C GLU A 184 -5.92 4.76 -9.23
N ILE A 185 -5.27 5.43 -8.27
CA ILE A 185 -5.53 5.31 -6.84
C ILE A 185 -5.81 6.69 -6.24
N LYS A 186 -6.91 6.82 -5.52
CA LYS A 186 -7.26 8.06 -4.81
C LYS A 186 -7.68 7.75 -3.38
N CYS A 187 -7.20 8.57 -2.46
CA CYS A 187 -7.51 8.45 -1.04
C CYS A 187 -8.57 9.46 -0.62
N THR A 188 -9.41 9.07 0.33
CA THR A 188 -10.35 9.97 1.00
C THR A 188 -10.43 9.67 2.49
N VAL A 189 -10.69 10.69 3.26
CA VAL A 189 -10.98 10.60 4.69
C VAL A 189 -12.50 10.64 4.98
N GLY A 190 -13.31 10.70 3.94
CA GLY A 190 -14.78 10.84 4.02
C GLY A 190 -15.25 12.25 4.29
N ASN A 191 -16.53 12.49 3.99
CA ASN A 191 -17.21 13.77 4.21
C ASN A 191 -17.79 13.80 5.62
N LEU A 192 -17.52 14.84 6.38
CA LEU A 192 -18.07 15.03 7.73
C LEU A 192 -19.38 15.80 7.71
N LYS A 193 -20.17 15.67 8.76
CA LYS A 193 -21.29 16.58 9.05
C LYS A 193 -20.76 18.01 9.16
N LYS A 194 -21.56 18.96 8.70
CA LYS A 194 -21.29 20.39 8.90
C LYS A 194 -21.07 20.65 10.41
N ASP A 195 -20.11 21.48 10.76
CA ASP A 195 -19.76 21.86 12.12
C ASP A 195 -19.26 20.71 13.03
N SER A 196 -18.81 19.60 12.45
CA SER A 196 -18.14 18.54 13.21
C SER A 196 -16.62 18.63 13.09
N PHE A 197 -15.94 18.72 14.25
CA PHE A 197 -14.49 18.90 14.35
C PHE A 197 -13.73 17.64 14.78
N SER A 198 -14.29 16.45 14.62
CA SER A 198 -13.58 15.25 15.02
C SER A 198 -12.57 14.80 13.97
N ASN A 199 -11.31 14.96 14.24
CA ASN A 199 -10.22 14.56 13.35
C ASN A 199 -9.77 13.10 13.56
N ILE A 200 -10.26 12.39 14.59
CA ILE A 200 -9.63 11.15 15.06
C ILE A 200 -10.68 10.05 15.33
N GLY A 201 -10.46 8.88 14.70
CA GLY A 201 -10.97 7.57 15.09
C GLY A 201 -12.51 7.43 15.16
N GLN A 202 -13.01 6.73 16.17
CA GLN A 202 -14.45 6.37 16.25
C GLN A 202 -15.40 7.57 16.28
N GLN A 203 -14.99 8.71 16.86
CA GLN A 203 -15.82 9.92 16.83
C GLN A 203 -15.95 10.47 15.41
N ARG A 204 -14.87 10.41 14.62
CA ARG A 204 -14.88 10.77 13.21
C ARG A 204 -15.83 9.87 12.42
N LEU A 205 -15.74 8.54 12.62
CA LEU A 205 -16.59 7.57 11.94
C LEU A 205 -18.08 7.85 12.11
N LYS A 206 -18.51 8.21 13.32
CA LYS A 206 -19.93 8.59 13.58
C LYS A 206 -20.37 9.79 12.73
N ASN A 207 -19.47 10.73 12.50
CA ASN A 207 -19.74 11.98 11.79
C ASN A 207 -19.57 11.89 10.27
N ILE A 208 -19.03 10.80 9.73
CA ILE A 208 -18.94 10.60 8.28
C ILE A 208 -20.34 10.48 7.68
N THR A 209 -20.67 11.35 6.73
CA THR A 209 -21.96 11.36 6.02
C THR A 209 -21.90 10.70 4.66
N GLY A 210 -20.71 10.53 4.09
CA GLY A 210 -20.48 9.93 2.79
C GLY A 210 -19.01 9.83 2.44
N LEU A 211 -18.71 9.19 1.33
CA LEU A 211 -17.36 9.10 0.78
C LEU A 211 -17.34 9.79 -0.58
N THR A 212 -16.30 10.58 -0.83
CA THR A 212 -16.09 11.26 -2.10
C THR A 212 -14.61 11.22 -2.43
N TRP A 213 -14.29 10.71 -3.61
CA TRP A 213 -12.94 10.81 -4.16
C TRP A 213 -12.86 11.99 -5.12
N GLN A 214 -11.66 12.51 -5.30
CA GLN A 214 -11.37 13.64 -6.18
C GLN A 214 -10.37 13.21 -7.26
N ALA A 215 -10.52 13.74 -8.45
CA ALA A 215 -9.57 13.58 -9.55
C ALA A 215 -9.17 14.93 -10.12
N HIS A 216 -8.08 14.97 -10.89
CA HIS A 216 -7.63 16.19 -11.57
C HIS A 216 -8.30 16.40 -12.94
N HIS A 217 -8.92 15.35 -13.47
CA HIS A 217 -9.65 15.36 -14.75
C HIS A 217 -10.89 14.47 -14.65
N ARG A 218 -11.78 14.56 -15.64
CA ARG A 218 -13.07 13.84 -15.64
C ARG A 218 -13.05 12.53 -16.43
N GLU A 219 -11.94 12.22 -17.07
CA GLU A 219 -11.76 11.06 -17.94
C GLU A 219 -11.34 9.79 -17.17
N VAL A 220 -11.28 9.83 -15.83
CA VAL A 220 -11.00 8.66 -15.01
C VAL A 220 -12.14 7.67 -15.15
N THR A 221 -11.86 6.54 -15.79
CA THR A 221 -12.83 5.45 -16.03
C THR A 221 -12.66 4.28 -15.06
N SER A 222 -11.44 4.10 -14.55
CA SER A 222 -11.06 3.04 -13.61
C SER A 222 -10.38 3.63 -12.39
N LEU A 223 -10.85 3.30 -11.20
CA LEU A 223 -10.38 3.90 -9.96
C LEU A 223 -10.41 2.92 -8.79
N MET A 224 -9.29 2.80 -8.06
CA MET A 224 -9.24 2.24 -6.71
C MET A 224 -9.33 3.39 -5.71
N GLY A 225 -10.43 3.45 -4.98
CA GLY A 225 -10.70 4.48 -3.97
C GLY A 225 -10.39 3.96 -2.56
N LEU A 226 -9.39 4.49 -1.90
CA LEU A 226 -9.04 4.18 -0.51
C LEU A 226 -9.78 5.09 0.46
N VAL A 227 -10.13 4.55 1.62
CA VAL A 227 -10.68 5.30 2.75
C VAL A 227 -9.74 5.17 3.93
N ILE A 228 -9.42 6.29 4.56
CA ILE A 228 -8.43 6.39 5.63
C ILE A 228 -9.09 6.91 6.91
N ASP A 229 -8.68 6.37 8.06
CA ASP A 229 -9.03 6.93 9.37
C ASP A 229 -7.93 6.61 10.39
N PHE A 230 -7.92 7.32 11.53
CA PHE A 230 -7.03 7.09 12.67
C PHE A 230 -7.63 5.99 13.57
N SER A 231 -7.50 4.74 13.15
CA SER A 231 -8.01 3.57 13.87
C SER A 231 -7.04 2.39 13.87
N GLY A 232 -5.78 2.65 13.54
CA GLY A 232 -4.68 1.69 13.58
C GLY A 232 -4.28 1.30 15.01
N ASN A 233 -3.07 0.80 15.16
CA ASN A 233 -2.51 0.46 16.46
C ASN A 233 -2.37 1.70 17.35
N ILE A 234 -2.40 1.46 18.66
CA ILE A 234 -2.18 2.50 19.67
C ILE A 234 -0.72 2.40 20.10
N ILE A 235 0.02 3.49 19.93
CA ILE A 235 1.38 3.64 20.43
C ILE A 235 1.39 4.91 21.29
N ASN A 236 1.80 4.79 22.56
CA ASN A 236 1.78 5.89 23.52
C ASN A 236 0.43 6.63 23.57
N ASP A 237 -0.67 5.87 23.71
CA ASP A 237 -2.06 6.33 23.74
C ASP A 237 -2.57 7.05 22.45
N LYS A 238 -1.78 7.05 21.40
CA LYS A 238 -2.13 7.67 20.12
C LYS A 238 -2.42 6.61 19.06
N LYS A 239 -3.42 6.87 18.21
CA LYS A 239 -3.81 5.98 17.13
C LYS A 239 -3.18 6.43 15.82
N TYR A 240 -2.56 5.50 15.11
CA TYR A 240 -1.98 5.74 13.81
C TYR A 240 -3.05 5.68 12.69
N PRO A 241 -2.80 6.35 11.56
CA PRO A 241 -3.68 6.25 10.40
C PRO A 241 -3.61 4.84 9.80
N ILE A 242 -4.75 4.36 9.33
CA ILE A 242 -4.90 3.06 8.66
C ILE A 242 -5.86 3.19 7.49
N ILE A 243 -5.67 2.39 6.45
CA ILE A 243 -6.65 2.23 5.38
C ILE A 243 -7.81 1.41 5.95
N THR A 244 -9.01 1.98 5.96
CA THR A 244 -10.21 1.38 6.55
C THR A 244 -11.13 0.76 5.53
N GLY A 245 -10.89 1.00 4.24
CA GLY A 245 -11.63 0.39 3.14
C GLY A 245 -11.01 0.70 1.80
N ALA A 246 -11.21 -0.20 0.84
CA ALA A 246 -10.91 0.02 -0.56
C ALA A 246 -12.12 -0.35 -1.41
N PHE A 247 -12.40 0.46 -2.41
CA PHE A 247 -13.51 0.34 -3.34
C PHE A 247 -13.00 0.52 -4.77
N TYR A 248 -13.56 -0.21 -5.72
CA TYR A 248 -13.10 -0.17 -7.11
C TYR A 248 -14.26 -0.04 -8.08
N SER A 249 -14.06 0.67 -9.16
CA SER A 249 -14.93 0.66 -10.32
C SER A 249 -14.12 0.91 -11.60
N ASN A 250 -14.39 0.15 -12.64
CA ASN A 250 -13.91 0.36 -14.00
C ASN A 250 -15.04 0.85 -14.94
N GLN A 251 -16.16 1.28 -14.37
CA GLN A 251 -17.34 1.73 -15.12
C GLN A 251 -17.61 3.22 -14.95
N LEU A 252 -16.61 3.98 -14.47
CA LEU A 252 -16.75 5.42 -14.34
C LEU A 252 -16.70 6.09 -15.72
N ASN A 253 -17.34 7.25 -15.81
CA ASN A 253 -17.30 8.08 -17.01
C ASN A 253 -17.41 9.57 -16.62
N THR A 254 -17.35 10.46 -17.59
CA THR A 254 -17.36 11.91 -17.37
C THR A 254 -18.57 12.41 -16.60
N ASN A 255 -19.74 11.72 -16.66
CA ASN A 255 -20.96 12.07 -15.92
C ASN A 255 -20.91 11.68 -14.45
N ASP A 256 -19.92 10.89 -14.04
CA ASP A 256 -19.68 10.53 -12.63
C ASP A 256 -18.86 11.58 -11.89
N TRP A 257 -18.37 12.58 -12.61
CA TRP A 257 -17.53 13.65 -12.08
C TRP A 257 -18.19 15.01 -12.20
N GLY A 258 -18.06 15.81 -11.16
CA GLY A 258 -18.57 17.18 -11.14
C GLY A 258 -17.80 18.12 -12.06
N LYS A 259 -18.17 19.38 -12.06
CA LYS A 259 -17.38 20.41 -12.74
C LYS A 259 -16.00 20.53 -12.11
N ILE A 260 -14.99 20.73 -12.93
CA ILE A 260 -13.65 21.02 -12.43
C ILE A 260 -13.68 22.35 -11.70
N SER A 261 -13.30 22.35 -10.43
CA SER A 261 -13.19 23.56 -9.61
C SER A 261 -11.72 23.90 -9.37
N GLY A 262 -11.45 25.17 -9.17
CA GLY A 262 -10.11 25.71 -8.94
C GLY A 262 -9.57 26.50 -10.12
N ILE A 263 -8.73 27.46 -9.79
CA ILE A 263 -8.04 28.34 -10.74
C ILE A 263 -6.56 27.92 -10.75
N THR A 264 -5.87 28.09 -11.86
CA THR A 264 -4.43 27.88 -11.96
C THR A 264 -3.68 28.71 -10.89
N GLY A 265 -2.75 28.08 -10.16
CA GLY A 265 -2.00 28.71 -9.10
C GLY A 265 -2.09 27.92 -7.79
N ARG A 266 -2.37 28.58 -6.66
CA ARG A 266 -2.47 27.94 -5.33
C ARG A 266 -3.63 26.94 -5.20
N ASN A 267 -4.67 27.05 -6.03
CA ASN A 267 -5.81 26.14 -6.04
C ASN A 267 -5.65 25.10 -7.15
N THR A 268 -5.32 23.88 -6.77
CA THR A 268 -5.26 22.74 -7.70
C THR A 268 -6.63 22.50 -8.34
N LYS A 269 -6.68 22.40 -9.67
CA LYS A 269 -7.90 21.98 -10.38
C LYS A 269 -8.29 20.57 -9.95
N VAL A 270 -9.49 20.42 -9.41
CA VAL A 270 -10.02 19.12 -8.97
C VAL A 270 -11.50 19.01 -9.31
N THR A 271 -11.94 17.81 -9.57
CA THR A 271 -13.34 17.44 -9.66
C THR A 271 -13.68 16.43 -8.58
N GLY A 272 -14.83 16.59 -7.96
CA GLY A 272 -15.37 15.64 -6.98
C GLY A 272 -16.29 14.62 -7.65
N MET A 273 -16.28 13.38 -7.15
CA MET A 273 -17.17 12.33 -7.62
C MET A 273 -18.63 12.61 -7.27
N LEU A 274 -19.51 12.50 -8.24
CA LEU A 274 -20.96 12.65 -8.10
C LEU A 274 -21.62 11.38 -7.53
N VAL A 275 -22.92 11.48 -7.24
CA VAL A 275 -23.71 10.37 -6.65
C VAL A 275 -23.68 9.11 -7.53
N SER A 276 -23.73 9.27 -8.86
CA SER A 276 -23.65 8.14 -9.81
C SER A 276 -22.34 7.37 -9.67
N GLY A 277 -21.20 8.06 -9.67
CA GLY A 277 -19.89 7.47 -9.48
C GLY A 277 -19.76 6.81 -8.11
N LYS A 278 -20.22 7.47 -7.03
CA LYS A 278 -20.21 6.88 -5.68
C LYS A 278 -21.00 5.58 -5.60
N LYS A 279 -22.14 5.48 -6.30
CA LYS A 279 -22.90 4.22 -6.38
C LYS A 279 -22.12 3.12 -7.09
N LYS A 280 -21.41 3.43 -8.17
CA LYS A 280 -20.56 2.47 -8.88
C LYS A 280 -19.41 2.00 -7.98
N MET A 281 -18.71 2.90 -7.32
CA MET A 281 -17.67 2.58 -6.35
C MET A 281 -18.18 1.68 -5.22
N GLY A 282 -19.33 2.01 -4.66
CA GLY A 282 -19.93 1.25 -3.56
C GLY A 282 -20.26 -0.20 -3.88
N LYS A 283 -20.63 -0.50 -5.13
CA LYS A 283 -20.85 -1.89 -5.58
C LYS A 283 -19.57 -2.71 -5.64
N GLY A 284 -18.44 -2.07 -5.89
CA GLY A 284 -17.12 -2.69 -6.03
C GLY A 284 -16.29 -2.59 -4.74
N TRP A 285 -16.85 -2.94 -3.57
CA TRP A 285 -16.05 -3.03 -2.36
C TRP A 285 -15.01 -4.14 -2.48
N VAL A 286 -13.79 -3.89 -2.03
CA VAL A 286 -12.64 -4.79 -2.15
C VAL A 286 -12.20 -5.31 -0.79
N ILE A 287 -11.87 -4.40 0.11
CA ILE A 287 -11.54 -4.69 1.51
C ILE A 287 -12.23 -3.70 2.43
N LEU A 288 -12.56 -4.15 3.65
CA LEU A 288 -13.07 -3.32 4.72
C LEU A 288 -12.34 -3.66 6.01
N LEU A 289 -11.95 -2.66 6.80
CA LEU A 289 -11.40 -2.90 8.13
C LEU A 289 -12.38 -3.78 8.93
N ASN A 290 -11.89 -4.91 9.45
CA ASN A 290 -12.70 -5.93 10.12
C ASN A 290 -13.12 -5.49 11.54
N LYS A 291 -13.70 -4.30 11.62
CA LYS A 291 -14.33 -3.74 12.82
C LYS A 291 -15.80 -3.47 12.50
N LYS A 292 -16.69 -3.97 13.34
CA LYS A 292 -18.17 -3.92 13.13
C LYS A 292 -18.66 -2.52 12.76
N ASP A 293 -18.16 -1.49 13.44
CA ASP A 293 -18.61 -0.10 13.23
C ASP A 293 -18.25 0.43 11.84
N TYR A 294 -17.05 0.08 11.32
CA TYR A 294 -16.63 0.46 9.96
C TYR A 294 -17.44 -0.28 8.90
N ILE A 295 -17.64 -1.57 9.06
CA ILE A 295 -18.45 -2.39 8.13
C ILE A 295 -19.88 -1.86 8.06
N LEU A 296 -20.53 -1.62 9.21
CA LEU A 296 -21.89 -1.10 9.27
C LEU A 296 -21.98 0.30 8.66
N LYS A 297 -20.99 1.15 8.93
CA LYS A 297 -20.97 2.51 8.37
C LYS A 297 -20.88 2.51 6.86
N TYR A 298 -19.97 1.73 6.28
CA TYR A 298 -19.81 1.67 4.83
C TYR A 298 -21.01 1.01 4.15
N LYS A 299 -21.59 -0.03 4.77
CA LYS A 299 -22.88 -0.58 4.31
C LYS A 299 -23.99 0.47 4.29
N SER A 300 -24.09 1.32 5.31
CA SER A 300 -25.10 2.37 5.37
C SER A 300 -24.91 3.44 4.29
N ILE A 301 -23.67 3.77 3.94
CA ILE A 301 -23.34 4.77 2.92
C ILE A 301 -23.62 4.23 1.51
N PHE A 302 -23.23 3.01 1.21
CA PHE A 302 -23.24 2.46 -0.14
C PHE A 302 -24.35 1.43 -0.41
N LYS A 303 -25.05 0.96 0.64
CA LYS A 303 -26.16 -0.02 0.56
C LYS A 303 -25.77 -1.32 -0.16
N PHE A 304 -24.55 -1.87 0.11
CA PHE A 304 -24.09 -3.14 -0.42
C PHE A 304 -24.22 -4.28 0.60
N ASN A 305 -24.29 -5.51 0.12
CA ASN A 305 -24.24 -6.70 0.95
C ASN A 305 -22.80 -7.25 1.01
N THR A 306 -22.36 -7.68 2.18
CA THR A 306 -21.13 -8.43 2.34
C THR A 306 -21.55 -9.88 2.64
N HIS A 307 -21.62 -10.71 1.62
CA HIS A 307 -21.74 -12.15 1.83
C HIS A 307 -20.45 -12.72 2.36
#